data_6f7fe4cae533971301028a8dd438c950
#
_entry.id   6f7fe4cae533971301028a8dd438c950
#
_cell.length_a   1.000
_cell.length_b   1.000
_cell.length_c   1.000
_cell.angle_alpha   90.00
_cell.angle_beta   90.00
_cell.angle_gamma   90.00
#
_symmetry.space_group_name_H-M   'P 1'
#
loop_
_entity.id
_entity.type
_entity.pdbx_description
1 polymer ?
#
loop_
_entity_poly.entity_id
_entity_poly.type
_entity_poly.pdbx_seq_one_letter_code
_entity_poly.pdbx_strand_id
1 'polypeptide(L)'
;VPVESLDFWDEEKMLHDFVWIIRKFRPDILITRFNQTPGITHGHHTASAILAQKAFNMSGDPDVFPDQLKHVKPWKPQRIFWNTSSRFFNLDKYDKDKMLKVDVGIYNNLLGKSYNEIASESRSMHKSQAFGALRRRGSEIELFVHTQGKIAKDDMMEGIDTSWERVRPHDRLKELIKQSKDSFDIRKPHLITSYLAGIYRELNRITDRHWREIKKKEIKNLIKVSTGLFFESLSDIEIAAPGDNIKINFEAINRSPVDIKLKKIVLLDKEILINQSLTNNQFFRKEIP
;
A
#
# COMPACT_ATOMS: atom_id res chain seq x y z
N VAL A 1 -20.13 23.92 -3.40
CA VAL A 1 -20.89 23.08 -4.35
C VAL A 1 -19.89 22.25 -5.16
N PRO A 2 -20.16 21.00 -5.57
CA PRO A 2 -19.18 20.17 -6.29
C PRO A 2 -18.70 20.79 -7.61
N VAL A 3 -19.57 21.48 -8.35
CA VAL A 3 -19.21 22.18 -9.59
C VAL A 3 -18.11 23.21 -9.34
N GLU A 4 -18.30 24.06 -8.34
CA GLU A 4 -17.31 25.07 -7.94
C GLU A 4 -15.96 24.44 -7.54
N SER A 5 -15.99 23.31 -6.84
CA SER A 5 -14.76 22.58 -6.50
C SER A 5 -14.05 22.03 -7.75
N LEU A 6 -14.80 21.51 -8.73
CA LEU A 6 -14.25 21.00 -9.97
C LEU A 6 -13.66 22.13 -10.83
N ASP A 7 -14.34 23.25 -10.91
CA ASP A 7 -13.86 24.45 -11.64
C ASP A 7 -12.56 24.98 -11.00
N PHE A 8 -12.53 25.07 -9.67
CA PHE A 8 -11.37 25.58 -8.93
C PHE A 8 -10.15 24.64 -9.05
N TRP A 9 -10.38 23.32 -9.08
CA TRP A 9 -9.33 22.34 -9.18
C TRP A 9 -8.86 22.08 -10.62
N ASP A 10 -9.57 22.54 -11.63
CA ASP A 10 -9.42 22.11 -13.02
C ASP A 10 -9.75 20.62 -13.19
N GLU A 11 -10.99 20.35 -13.51
CA GLU A 11 -11.51 18.96 -13.58
C GLU A 11 -10.65 18.06 -14.47
N GLU A 12 -10.14 18.56 -15.60
CA GLU A 12 -9.35 17.77 -16.54
C GLU A 12 -8.01 17.35 -15.92
N LYS A 13 -7.32 18.28 -15.26
CA LYS A 13 -6.07 17.97 -14.54
C LYS A 13 -6.29 16.96 -13.42
N MET A 14 -7.37 17.13 -12.66
CA MET A 14 -7.71 16.17 -11.61
C MET A 14 -8.04 14.79 -12.18
N LEU A 15 -8.77 14.70 -13.28
CA LEU A 15 -9.04 13.43 -13.96
C LEU A 15 -7.75 12.77 -14.47
N HIS A 16 -6.84 13.57 -15.03
CA HIS A 16 -5.52 13.10 -15.44
C HIS A 16 -4.79 12.43 -14.26
N ASP A 17 -4.77 13.07 -13.09
CA ASP A 17 -4.10 12.54 -11.89
C ASP A 17 -4.82 11.30 -11.34
N PHE A 18 -6.16 11.27 -11.31
CA PHE A 18 -6.92 10.10 -10.89
C PHE A 18 -6.64 8.89 -11.80
N VAL A 19 -6.66 9.09 -13.12
CA VAL A 19 -6.35 8.05 -14.10
C VAL A 19 -4.90 7.57 -13.94
N TRP A 20 -3.96 8.51 -13.76
CA TRP A 20 -2.55 8.20 -13.48
C TRP A 20 -2.39 7.29 -12.27
N ILE A 21 -3.01 7.63 -11.13
CA ILE A 21 -2.91 6.85 -9.90
C ILE A 21 -3.50 5.45 -10.08
N ILE A 22 -4.65 5.32 -10.75
CA ILE A 22 -5.26 4.01 -11.03
C ILE A 22 -4.33 3.17 -11.90
N ARG A 23 -3.78 3.71 -12.98
CA ARG A 23 -2.85 3.01 -13.88
C ARG A 23 -1.55 2.62 -13.19
N LYS A 24 -1.03 3.49 -12.33
CA LYS A 24 0.22 3.28 -11.59
C LYS A 24 0.08 2.26 -10.48
N PHE A 25 -0.99 2.34 -9.70
CA PHE A 25 -1.25 1.47 -8.56
C PHE A 25 -1.88 0.13 -8.96
N ARG A 26 -2.70 0.12 -10.03
CA ARG A 26 -3.46 -1.02 -10.54
C ARG A 26 -4.38 -1.67 -9.48
N PRO A 27 -5.27 -0.92 -8.85
CA PRO A 27 -6.21 -1.46 -7.89
C PRO A 27 -7.23 -2.36 -8.61
N ASP A 28 -7.64 -3.43 -7.95
CA ASP A 28 -8.74 -4.26 -8.44
C ASP A 28 -10.10 -3.66 -8.08
N ILE A 29 -10.14 -2.95 -6.96
CA ILE A 29 -11.34 -2.34 -6.40
C ILE A 29 -11.03 -0.89 -6.06
N LEU A 30 -11.98 -0.01 -6.38
CA LEU A 30 -12.00 1.36 -5.87
C LEU A 30 -13.07 1.47 -4.78
N ILE A 31 -12.79 2.25 -3.75
CA ILE A 31 -13.74 2.57 -2.69
C ILE A 31 -13.78 4.08 -2.54
N THR A 32 -14.99 4.66 -2.68
CA THR A 32 -15.23 6.06 -2.34
C THR A 32 -15.88 6.16 -0.96
N ARG A 33 -15.49 7.16 -0.16
CA ARG A 33 -16.16 7.43 1.13
C ARG A 33 -17.42 8.28 0.95
N PHE A 34 -17.54 8.98 -0.17
CA PHE A 34 -18.65 9.85 -0.50
C PHE A 34 -19.33 9.38 -1.78
N ASN A 35 -20.57 9.77 -1.96
CA ASN A 35 -21.33 9.55 -3.19
C ASN A 35 -21.34 10.79 -4.08
N GLN A 36 -21.92 10.67 -5.27
CA GLN A 36 -22.01 11.75 -6.26
C GLN A 36 -23.18 12.72 -5.99
N THR A 37 -24.01 12.47 -4.97
CA THR A 37 -25.19 13.29 -4.69
C THR A 37 -24.81 14.51 -3.86
N PRO A 38 -25.00 15.73 -4.35
CA PRO A 38 -24.71 16.95 -3.59
C PRO A 38 -25.64 17.12 -2.39
N GLY A 39 -25.21 17.95 -1.43
CA GLY A 39 -26.09 18.51 -0.40
C GLY A 39 -25.86 17.97 1.03
N ILE A 40 -25.27 16.79 1.19
CA ILE A 40 -25.04 16.20 2.53
C ILE A 40 -23.60 16.43 2.99
N THR A 41 -22.66 16.46 2.05
CA THR A 41 -21.24 16.65 2.33
C THR A 41 -20.68 17.88 1.63
N HIS A 42 -19.46 18.29 1.98
CA HIS A 42 -18.82 19.41 1.32
C HIS A 42 -18.60 19.14 -0.16
N GLY A 43 -18.57 20.21 -0.98
CA GLY A 43 -18.46 20.10 -2.44
C GLY A 43 -17.26 19.29 -2.92
N HIS A 44 -16.10 19.45 -2.30
CA HIS A 44 -14.89 18.68 -2.65
C HIS A 44 -15.01 17.17 -2.36
N HIS A 45 -15.78 16.75 -1.35
CA HIS A 45 -16.05 15.35 -1.09
C HIS A 45 -16.89 14.71 -2.21
N THR A 46 -17.96 15.42 -2.62
CA THR A 46 -18.82 14.98 -3.73
C THR A 46 -18.04 15.01 -5.04
N ALA A 47 -17.24 16.06 -5.29
CA ALA A 47 -16.37 16.16 -6.47
C ALA A 47 -15.39 14.98 -6.57
N SER A 48 -14.75 14.60 -5.45
CA SER A 48 -13.87 13.42 -5.42
C SER A 48 -14.58 12.13 -5.82
N ALA A 49 -15.84 11.95 -5.39
CA ALA A 49 -16.63 10.79 -5.78
C ALA A 49 -16.99 10.81 -7.27
N ILE A 50 -17.33 11.97 -7.82
CA ILE A 50 -17.62 12.15 -9.26
C ILE A 50 -16.37 11.80 -10.07
N LEU A 51 -15.20 12.35 -9.71
CA LEU A 51 -13.93 12.09 -10.39
C LEU A 51 -13.54 10.60 -10.33
N ALA A 52 -13.71 9.93 -9.20
CA ALA A 52 -13.43 8.50 -9.06
C ALA A 52 -14.29 7.65 -10.00
N GLN A 53 -15.58 7.97 -10.16
CA GLN A 53 -16.50 7.27 -11.05
C GLN A 53 -16.14 7.49 -12.54
N LYS A 54 -15.75 8.71 -12.91
CA LYS A 54 -15.27 9.02 -14.26
C LYS A 54 -13.94 8.28 -14.56
N ALA A 55 -12.97 8.41 -13.66
CA ALA A 55 -11.66 7.79 -13.80
C ALA A 55 -11.71 6.25 -13.85
N PHE A 56 -12.66 5.61 -13.14
CA PHE A 56 -12.90 4.16 -13.22
C PHE A 56 -13.13 3.69 -14.65
N ASN A 57 -13.92 4.45 -15.43
CA ASN A 57 -14.19 4.11 -16.83
C ASN A 57 -13.03 4.47 -17.75
N MET A 58 -12.37 5.59 -17.48
CA MET A 58 -11.32 6.17 -18.33
C MET A 58 -9.97 5.43 -18.21
N SER A 59 -9.66 4.90 -17.05
CA SER A 59 -8.31 4.38 -16.75
C SER A 59 -7.91 3.13 -17.55
N GLY A 60 -8.89 2.37 -18.05
CA GLY A 60 -8.68 1.23 -18.93
C GLY A 60 -8.54 1.58 -20.42
N ASP A 61 -8.88 2.79 -20.80
CA ASP A 61 -8.87 3.25 -22.19
C ASP A 61 -7.49 3.84 -22.56
N PRO A 62 -6.78 3.27 -23.55
CA PRO A 62 -5.48 3.80 -23.95
C PRO A 62 -5.55 5.16 -24.65
N ASP A 63 -6.69 5.54 -25.23
CA ASP A 63 -6.85 6.80 -25.94
C ASP A 63 -7.08 7.99 -24.99
N VAL A 64 -7.41 7.70 -23.74
CA VAL A 64 -7.54 8.70 -22.67
C VAL A 64 -6.16 8.95 -22.04
N PHE A 65 -5.70 10.19 -22.06
CA PHE A 65 -4.39 10.61 -21.55
C PHE A 65 -3.23 9.72 -22.04
N PRO A 66 -2.99 9.66 -23.37
CA PRO A 66 -1.99 8.77 -23.96
C PRO A 66 -0.54 9.11 -23.57
N ASP A 67 -0.29 10.34 -23.14
CA ASP A 67 1.02 10.79 -22.61
C ASP A 67 1.47 9.95 -21.40
N GLN A 68 0.54 9.50 -20.56
CA GLN A 68 0.82 8.64 -19.40
C GLN A 68 1.37 7.26 -19.80
N LEU A 69 1.06 6.79 -21.00
CA LEU A 69 1.45 5.44 -21.45
C LEU A 69 2.96 5.28 -21.69
N LYS A 70 3.71 6.37 -21.70
CA LYS A 70 5.20 6.36 -21.65
C LYS A 70 5.71 5.75 -20.33
N HIS A 71 4.91 5.77 -19.25
CA HIS A 71 5.33 5.38 -17.91
C HIS A 71 4.48 4.26 -17.30
N VAL A 72 3.19 4.18 -17.64
CA VAL A 72 2.21 3.23 -17.08
C VAL A 72 1.46 2.53 -18.22
N LYS A 73 0.73 1.47 -17.89
CA LYS A 73 -0.16 0.78 -18.85
C LYS A 73 -1.62 1.04 -18.47
N PRO A 74 -2.56 0.99 -19.42
CA PRO A 74 -3.97 1.02 -19.11
C PRO A 74 -4.32 -0.02 -18.05
N TRP A 75 -5.19 0.35 -17.13
CA TRP A 75 -5.67 -0.55 -16.09
C TRP A 75 -7.11 -0.25 -15.76
N LYS A 76 -7.97 -1.25 -15.84
CA LYS A 76 -9.38 -1.12 -15.47
C LYS A 76 -9.64 -1.90 -14.19
N PRO A 77 -10.00 -1.25 -13.08
CA PRO A 77 -10.47 -1.93 -11.87
C PRO A 77 -11.68 -2.80 -12.18
N GLN A 78 -11.92 -3.83 -11.38
CA GLN A 78 -13.05 -4.74 -11.57
C GLN A 78 -14.36 -4.09 -11.15
N ARG A 79 -14.35 -3.28 -10.09
CA ARG A 79 -15.54 -2.64 -9.51
C ARG A 79 -15.20 -1.42 -8.68
N ILE A 80 -16.24 -0.63 -8.42
CA ILE A 80 -16.17 0.50 -7.50
C ILE A 80 -17.33 0.45 -6.52
N PHE A 81 -17.05 0.67 -5.25
CA PHE A 81 -18.01 0.74 -4.18
C PHE A 81 -18.03 2.14 -3.57
N TRP A 82 -19.18 2.50 -3.06
CA TRP A 82 -19.34 3.57 -2.12
C TRP A 82 -19.48 3.01 -0.70
N ASN A 83 -18.52 3.29 0.18
CA ASN A 83 -18.63 2.98 1.60
C ASN A 83 -19.57 4.01 2.26
N THR A 84 -20.72 3.56 2.73
CA THR A 84 -21.81 4.40 3.20
C THR A 84 -22.16 4.16 4.66
N SER A 85 -22.99 5.04 5.22
CA SER A 85 -23.49 4.93 6.57
C SER A 85 -24.90 5.50 6.67
N SER A 86 -25.80 4.81 7.35
CA SER A 86 -27.14 5.27 7.66
C SER A 86 -27.17 6.54 8.51
N ARG A 87 -26.05 6.86 9.17
CA ARG A 87 -25.90 8.09 9.97
C ARG A 87 -25.95 9.36 9.12
N PHE A 88 -25.43 9.30 7.91
CA PHE A 88 -25.29 10.47 7.04
C PHE A 88 -26.20 10.43 5.81
N PHE A 89 -26.66 9.27 5.41
CA PHE A 89 -27.38 9.07 4.18
C PHE A 89 -28.69 8.32 4.42
N ASN A 90 -29.75 8.74 3.74
CA ASN A 90 -30.97 7.94 3.69
C ASN A 90 -30.72 6.72 2.75
N LEU A 91 -30.61 5.55 3.37
CA LEU A 91 -30.33 4.28 2.67
C LEU A 91 -31.61 3.57 2.20
N ASP A 92 -32.81 4.13 2.41
CA ASP A 92 -34.06 3.52 1.99
C ASP A 92 -34.23 3.48 0.46
N LYS A 93 -33.45 4.30 -0.26
CA LYS A 93 -33.37 4.29 -1.73
C LYS A 93 -32.52 3.15 -2.29
N TYR A 94 -31.81 2.44 -1.45
CA TYR A 94 -30.91 1.35 -1.84
C TYR A 94 -31.43 0.03 -1.28
N ASP A 95 -31.28 -1.03 -2.05
CA ASP A 95 -31.59 -2.38 -1.62
C ASP A 95 -30.52 -2.84 -0.60
N LYS A 96 -30.91 -2.85 0.67
CA LYS A 96 -30.01 -3.19 1.78
C LYS A 96 -29.49 -4.64 1.73
N ASP A 97 -30.22 -5.52 1.04
CA ASP A 97 -29.82 -6.92 0.88
C ASP A 97 -28.74 -7.09 -0.22
N LYS A 98 -28.61 -6.08 -1.10
CA LYS A 98 -27.54 -6.02 -2.11
C LYS A 98 -26.30 -5.25 -1.67
N MET A 99 -26.31 -4.67 -0.47
CA MET A 99 -25.12 -4.03 0.09
C MET A 99 -24.17 -5.07 0.65
N LEU A 100 -22.90 -4.97 0.31
CA LEU A 100 -21.86 -5.73 1.00
C LEU A 100 -21.68 -5.20 2.43
N LYS A 101 -21.51 -6.13 3.36
CA LYS A 101 -21.35 -5.86 4.79
C LYS A 101 -19.99 -6.38 5.22
N VAL A 102 -19.17 -5.49 5.82
CA VAL A 102 -17.85 -5.87 6.34
C VAL A 102 -17.80 -5.50 7.81
N ASP A 103 -17.56 -6.49 8.66
CA ASP A 103 -17.37 -6.24 10.09
C ASP A 103 -15.92 -5.78 10.34
N VAL A 104 -15.75 -4.48 10.58
CA VAL A 104 -14.45 -3.86 10.90
C VAL A 104 -14.13 -3.92 12.40
N GLY A 105 -15.05 -4.41 13.21
CA GLY A 105 -14.88 -4.64 14.63
C GLY A 105 -14.26 -6.00 14.99
N ILE A 106 -14.06 -6.87 14.01
CA ILE A 106 -13.40 -8.18 14.22
C ILE A 106 -12.01 -7.99 14.83
N TYR A 107 -11.77 -8.69 15.93
CA TYR A 107 -10.47 -8.68 16.60
C TYR A 107 -9.45 -9.53 15.86
N ASN A 108 -8.32 -8.94 15.51
CA ASN A 108 -7.20 -9.64 14.89
C ASN A 108 -6.20 -10.06 15.97
N ASN A 109 -6.09 -11.34 16.25
CA ASN A 109 -5.22 -11.90 17.29
C ASN A 109 -3.73 -11.60 17.08
N LEU A 110 -3.29 -11.49 15.82
CA LEU A 110 -1.89 -11.19 15.50
C LEU A 110 -1.54 -9.72 15.75
N LEU A 111 -2.50 -8.82 15.52
CA LEU A 111 -2.32 -7.39 15.74
C LEU A 111 -2.68 -6.96 17.16
N GLY A 112 -3.42 -7.79 17.90
CA GLY A 112 -3.93 -7.48 19.23
C GLY A 112 -4.98 -6.36 19.24
N LYS A 113 -5.64 -6.10 18.10
CA LYS A 113 -6.58 -4.99 17.88
C LYS A 113 -7.60 -5.36 16.82
N SER A 114 -8.78 -4.72 16.85
CA SER A 114 -9.70 -4.67 15.72
C SER A 114 -9.25 -3.62 14.69
N TYR A 115 -9.76 -3.71 13.46
CA TYR A 115 -9.49 -2.69 12.43
C TYR A 115 -10.08 -1.33 12.81
N ASN A 116 -11.18 -1.30 13.55
CA ASN A 116 -11.78 -0.08 14.07
C ASN A 116 -10.90 0.61 15.12
N GLU A 117 -10.25 -0.17 16.00
CA GLU A 117 -9.27 0.37 16.95
C GLU A 117 -8.07 0.98 16.21
N ILE A 118 -7.56 0.31 15.17
CA ILE A 118 -6.46 0.82 14.33
C ILE A 118 -6.87 2.10 13.60
N ALA A 119 -8.08 2.13 13.03
CA ALA A 119 -8.62 3.32 12.37
C ALA A 119 -8.77 4.50 13.34
N SER A 120 -9.18 4.24 14.57
CA SER A 120 -9.29 5.26 15.63
C SER A 120 -7.93 5.83 16.03
N GLU A 121 -6.91 4.98 16.13
CA GLU A 121 -5.52 5.42 16.35
C GLU A 121 -5.01 6.30 15.21
N SER A 122 -5.20 5.85 13.97
CA SER A 122 -4.83 6.61 12.77
C SER A 122 -5.52 7.99 12.75
N ARG A 123 -6.83 8.02 12.98
CA ARG A 123 -7.60 9.27 13.02
C ARG A 123 -7.11 10.22 14.11
N SER A 124 -6.72 9.70 15.27
CA SER A 124 -6.22 10.49 16.39
C SER A 124 -4.86 11.14 16.11
N MET A 125 -4.17 10.75 15.04
CA MET A 125 -2.94 11.38 14.58
C MET A 125 -3.17 12.69 13.81
N HIS A 126 -4.41 13.01 13.41
CA HIS A 126 -4.78 14.26 12.76
C HIS A 126 -4.83 15.42 13.76
N LYS A 127 -3.70 15.79 14.31
CA LYS A 127 -3.57 16.77 15.39
C LYS A 127 -4.06 18.18 15.01
N SER A 128 -3.83 18.61 13.78
CA SER A 128 -4.23 19.93 13.27
C SER A 128 -5.75 20.10 13.17
N GLN A 129 -6.51 19.01 13.13
CA GLN A 129 -7.97 19.05 13.08
C GLN A 129 -8.63 18.80 14.45
N ALA A 130 -7.85 18.76 15.52
CA ALA A 130 -8.27 18.47 16.91
C ALA A 130 -9.12 17.19 17.05
N PHE A 131 -8.92 16.21 16.15
CA PHE A 131 -9.62 14.93 16.23
C PHE A 131 -8.99 14.00 17.26
N GLY A 132 -9.82 13.54 18.19
CA GLY A 132 -9.64 12.27 18.84
C GLY A 132 -10.77 11.33 18.39
N ALA A 133 -10.51 10.05 18.35
CA ALA A 133 -11.55 9.06 18.08
C ALA A 133 -11.58 8.03 19.22
N LEU A 134 -12.78 7.76 19.73
CA LEU A 134 -12.98 6.70 20.69
C LEU A 134 -12.71 5.35 20.02
N ARG A 135 -11.93 4.52 20.69
CA ARG A 135 -11.69 3.13 20.28
C ARG A 135 -12.94 2.32 20.59
N ARG A 136 -13.78 2.11 19.61
CA ARG A 136 -14.93 1.22 19.70
C ARG A 136 -14.45 -0.23 19.62
N ARG A 137 -15.11 -1.10 20.36
CA ARG A 137 -14.85 -2.55 20.40
C ARG A 137 -16.14 -3.31 20.14
N GLY A 138 -16.00 -4.53 19.67
CA GLY A 138 -17.12 -5.36 19.25
C GLY A 138 -17.45 -5.18 17.78
N SER A 139 -18.44 -5.93 17.30
CA SER A 139 -18.85 -5.91 15.88
C SER A 139 -19.29 -4.51 15.45
N GLU A 140 -18.74 -4.04 14.34
CA GLU A 140 -19.13 -2.79 13.70
C GLU A 140 -19.18 -3.00 12.18
N ILE A 141 -20.39 -2.94 11.64
CA ILE A 141 -20.64 -3.26 10.23
C ILE A 141 -20.54 -2.00 9.38
N GLU A 142 -19.58 -2.00 8.47
CA GLU A 142 -19.47 -1.02 7.38
C GLU A 142 -20.25 -1.53 6.16
N LEU A 143 -20.94 -0.61 5.49
CA LEU A 143 -21.81 -0.89 4.36
C LEU A 143 -21.19 -0.39 3.06
N PHE A 144 -21.28 -1.22 2.00
CA PHE A 144 -20.74 -0.89 0.69
C PHE A 144 -21.80 -1.05 -0.39
N VAL A 145 -22.11 0.05 -1.08
CA VAL A 145 -23.01 0.07 -2.23
C VAL A 145 -22.16 -0.11 -3.49
N HIS A 146 -22.48 -1.14 -4.28
CA HIS A 146 -21.90 -1.31 -5.60
C HIS A 146 -22.38 -0.18 -6.53
N THR A 147 -21.45 0.51 -7.20
CA THR A 147 -21.78 1.63 -8.07
C THR A 147 -21.46 1.37 -9.52
N GLN A 148 -20.36 0.67 -9.84
CA GLN A 148 -19.99 0.30 -11.21
C GLN A 148 -19.12 -0.96 -11.24
N GLY A 149 -19.03 -1.58 -12.42
CA GLY A 149 -18.18 -2.73 -12.71
C GLY A 149 -18.85 -4.08 -12.44
N LYS A 150 -18.06 -5.12 -12.22
CA LYS A 150 -18.57 -6.47 -11.94
C LYS A 150 -19.20 -6.53 -10.57
N ILE A 151 -20.41 -7.09 -10.48
CA ILE A 151 -21.10 -7.28 -9.21
C ILE A 151 -20.35 -8.29 -8.36
N ALA A 152 -20.27 -8.04 -7.06
CA ALA A 152 -19.88 -8.98 -6.03
C ALA A 152 -21.01 -9.09 -5.01
N LYS A 153 -21.29 -10.29 -4.52
CA LYS A 153 -22.46 -10.56 -3.65
C LYS A 153 -22.06 -10.67 -2.18
N ASP A 154 -21.06 -11.48 -1.88
CA ASP A 154 -20.71 -11.87 -0.51
C ASP A 154 -19.34 -11.31 -0.07
N ASP A 155 -18.42 -11.14 -1.00
CA ASP A 155 -17.06 -10.62 -0.74
C ASP A 155 -16.68 -9.60 -1.82
N MET A 156 -16.16 -8.45 -1.41
CA MET A 156 -15.71 -7.44 -2.37
C MET A 156 -14.59 -7.93 -3.28
N MET A 157 -13.83 -8.97 -2.88
CA MET A 157 -12.79 -9.62 -3.69
C MET A 157 -13.31 -10.76 -4.56
N GLU A 158 -14.61 -11.02 -4.58
CA GLU A 158 -15.21 -12.11 -5.37
C GLU A 158 -14.79 -12.05 -6.85
N GLY A 159 -14.28 -13.19 -7.36
CA GLY A 159 -13.79 -13.32 -8.73
C GLY A 159 -12.46 -12.60 -9.02
N ILE A 160 -11.75 -12.14 -7.99
CA ILE A 160 -10.42 -11.55 -8.09
C ILE A 160 -9.39 -12.55 -7.54
N ASP A 161 -8.41 -12.91 -8.35
CA ASP A 161 -7.30 -13.75 -7.90
C ASP A 161 -6.36 -12.94 -7.00
N THR A 162 -6.37 -13.23 -5.70
CA THR A 162 -5.49 -12.62 -4.69
C THR A 162 -4.28 -13.48 -4.38
N SER A 163 -4.14 -14.63 -5.02
CA SER A 163 -3.05 -15.58 -4.81
C SER A 163 -1.78 -15.25 -5.63
N TRP A 164 -0.74 -16.02 -5.41
CA TRP A 164 0.48 -15.94 -6.21
C TRP A 164 0.26 -16.36 -7.68
N GLU A 165 -0.79 -17.11 -8.02
CA GLU A 165 -1.10 -17.50 -9.41
C GLU A 165 -1.34 -16.27 -10.30
N ARG A 166 -1.76 -15.15 -9.72
CA ARG A 166 -1.88 -13.86 -10.40
C ARG A 166 -0.61 -13.40 -11.12
N VAL A 167 0.56 -13.73 -10.59
CA VAL A 167 1.87 -13.43 -11.21
C VAL A 167 2.40 -14.55 -12.10
N ARG A 168 1.61 -15.62 -12.29
CA ARG A 168 1.97 -16.80 -13.07
C ARG A 168 3.34 -17.36 -12.65
N PRO A 169 3.47 -17.80 -11.39
CA PRO A 169 4.73 -18.30 -10.87
C PRO A 169 5.08 -19.63 -11.54
N HIS A 170 6.37 -19.82 -11.88
CA HIS A 170 6.87 -21.12 -12.30
C HIS A 170 7.10 -22.05 -11.10
N ASP A 171 7.27 -23.35 -11.34
CA ASP A 171 7.27 -24.39 -10.30
C ASP A 171 8.34 -24.15 -9.22
N ARG A 172 9.54 -23.73 -9.61
CA ARG A 172 10.60 -23.42 -8.63
C ARG A 172 10.22 -22.29 -7.68
N LEU A 173 9.54 -21.26 -8.17
CA LEU A 173 9.05 -20.16 -7.33
C LEU A 173 7.96 -20.66 -6.37
N LYS A 174 7.01 -21.47 -6.86
CA LYS A 174 5.96 -22.09 -6.02
C LYS A 174 6.55 -22.96 -4.91
N GLU A 175 7.54 -23.77 -5.25
CA GLU A 175 8.24 -24.61 -4.28
C GLU A 175 8.93 -23.80 -3.19
N LEU A 176 9.68 -22.76 -3.54
CA LEU A 176 10.35 -21.89 -2.58
C LEU A 176 9.37 -21.16 -1.67
N ILE A 177 8.24 -20.70 -2.20
CA ILE A 177 7.18 -20.08 -1.40
C ILE A 177 6.61 -21.07 -0.39
N LYS A 178 6.34 -22.30 -0.85
CA LYS A 178 5.85 -23.38 0.04
C LYS A 178 6.87 -23.69 1.14
N GLN A 179 8.13 -23.94 0.78
CA GLN A 179 9.21 -24.22 1.73
C GLN A 179 9.39 -23.09 2.75
N SER A 180 9.30 -21.83 2.30
CA SER A 180 9.37 -20.68 3.19
C SER A 180 8.23 -20.67 4.22
N LYS A 181 6.99 -20.98 3.82
CA LYS A 181 5.85 -21.08 4.72
C LYS A 181 5.99 -22.24 5.71
N ASP A 182 6.36 -23.40 5.21
CA ASP A 182 6.47 -24.63 6.01
C ASP A 182 7.61 -24.54 7.05
N SER A 183 8.66 -23.76 6.75
CA SER A 183 9.83 -23.59 7.62
C SER A 183 9.71 -22.37 8.56
N PHE A 184 8.62 -21.61 8.51
CA PHE A 184 8.48 -20.41 9.31
C PHE A 184 8.25 -20.74 10.80
N ASP A 185 9.15 -20.25 11.66
CA ASP A 185 8.99 -20.24 13.13
C ASP A 185 9.02 -18.78 13.60
N ILE A 186 7.95 -18.33 14.25
CA ILE A 186 7.83 -16.96 14.77
C ILE A 186 8.94 -16.59 15.78
N ARG A 187 9.52 -17.58 16.47
CA ARG A 187 10.62 -17.37 17.42
C ARG A 187 11.98 -17.32 16.73
N LYS A 188 12.08 -17.83 15.50
CA LYS A 188 13.31 -17.91 14.70
C LYS A 188 13.03 -17.54 13.24
N PRO A 189 12.50 -16.34 12.96
CA PRO A 189 12.06 -15.95 11.61
C PRO A 189 13.20 -15.94 10.59
N HIS A 190 14.44 -15.84 11.02
CA HIS A 190 15.62 -15.87 10.16
C HIS A 190 15.82 -17.21 9.42
N LEU A 191 15.21 -18.31 9.88
CA LEU A 191 15.33 -19.62 9.22
C LEU A 191 14.81 -19.64 7.78
N ILE A 192 13.88 -18.74 7.44
CA ILE A 192 13.35 -18.66 6.07
C ILE A 192 14.18 -17.77 5.13
N THR A 193 15.23 -17.12 5.61
CA THR A 193 15.97 -16.10 4.83
C THR A 193 16.57 -16.67 3.53
N SER A 194 17.07 -17.90 3.54
CA SER A 194 17.61 -18.57 2.35
C SER A 194 16.53 -18.80 1.27
N TYR A 195 15.33 -19.19 1.69
CA TYR A 195 14.18 -19.33 0.79
C TYR A 195 13.75 -17.98 0.23
N LEU A 196 13.65 -16.95 1.07
CA LEU A 196 13.33 -15.58 0.63
C LEU A 196 14.34 -15.05 -0.38
N ALA A 197 15.63 -15.28 -0.15
CA ALA A 197 16.69 -14.93 -1.11
C ALA A 197 16.54 -15.70 -2.43
N GLY A 198 16.14 -16.99 -2.37
CA GLY A 198 15.78 -17.77 -3.54
C GLY A 198 14.58 -17.18 -4.28
N ILE A 199 13.48 -16.89 -3.59
CA ILE A 199 12.30 -16.24 -4.14
C ILE A 199 12.67 -14.93 -4.83
N TYR A 200 13.47 -14.07 -4.17
CA TYR A 200 13.91 -12.81 -4.75
C TYR A 200 14.63 -12.98 -6.11
N ARG A 201 15.48 -13.99 -6.25
CA ARG A 201 16.16 -14.30 -7.52
C ARG A 201 15.18 -14.78 -8.59
N GLU A 202 14.27 -15.70 -8.22
CA GLU A 202 13.31 -16.27 -9.15
C GLU A 202 12.24 -15.27 -9.62
N LEU A 203 11.97 -14.22 -8.84
CA LEU A 203 11.08 -13.12 -9.26
C LEU A 203 11.56 -12.40 -10.53
N ASN A 204 12.85 -12.47 -10.89
CA ASN A 204 13.35 -11.91 -12.15
C ASN A 204 12.70 -12.56 -13.39
N ARG A 205 12.18 -13.77 -13.26
CA ARG A 205 11.53 -14.54 -14.33
C ARG A 205 10.05 -14.17 -14.50
N ILE A 206 9.46 -13.42 -13.57
CA ILE A 206 8.09 -12.92 -13.71
C ILE A 206 8.05 -11.86 -14.81
N THR A 207 7.19 -12.09 -15.82
CA THR A 207 7.09 -11.22 -17.01
C THR A 207 6.41 -9.89 -16.72
N ASP A 208 5.39 -9.87 -15.87
CA ASP A 208 4.73 -8.62 -15.48
C ASP A 208 5.63 -7.78 -14.57
N ARG A 209 6.19 -6.70 -15.14
CA ARG A 209 7.11 -5.79 -14.46
C ARG A 209 6.49 -5.19 -13.20
N HIS A 210 5.21 -4.81 -13.23
CA HIS A 210 4.52 -4.17 -12.10
C HIS A 210 4.51 -5.08 -10.88
N TRP A 211 4.00 -6.31 -11.04
CA TRP A 211 3.96 -7.29 -9.96
C TRP A 211 5.34 -7.75 -9.53
N ARG A 212 6.25 -7.94 -10.48
CA ARG A 212 7.65 -8.29 -10.19
C ARG A 212 8.29 -7.29 -9.23
N GLU A 213 8.19 -5.98 -9.50
CA GLU A 213 8.80 -4.96 -8.65
C GLU A 213 8.12 -4.85 -7.28
N ILE A 214 6.80 -4.96 -7.21
CA ILE A 214 6.06 -5.01 -5.95
C ILE A 214 6.52 -6.20 -5.11
N LYS A 215 6.51 -7.41 -5.69
CA LYS A 215 6.91 -8.63 -4.97
C LYS A 215 8.39 -8.60 -4.55
N LYS A 216 9.28 -8.06 -5.35
CA LYS A 216 10.67 -7.84 -4.94
C LYS A 216 10.81 -6.91 -3.73
N LYS A 217 10.04 -5.83 -3.71
CA LYS A 217 10.03 -4.91 -2.55
C LYS A 217 9.53 -5.60 -1.30
N GLU A 218 8.43 -6.37 -1.41
CA GLU A 218 7.87 -7.16 -0.31
C GLU A 218 8.90 -8.16 0.23
N ILE A 219 9.56 -8.95 -0.65
CA ILE A 219 10.56 -9.95 -0.25
C ILE A 219 11.78 -9.30 0.40
N LYS A 220 12.27 -8.17 -0.13
CA LYS A 220 13.35 -7.42 0.54
C LYS A 220 12.97 -7.01 1.96
N ASN A 221 11.74 -6.53 2.16
CA ASN A 221 11.26 -6.18 3.48
C ASN A 221 11.14 -7.40 4.40
N LEU A 222 10.64 -8.54 3.88
CA LEU A 222 10.58 -9.78 4.65
C LEU A 222 11.97 -10.26 5.07
N ILE A 223 12.98 -10.19 4.18
CA ILE A 223 14.38 -10.51 4.54
C ILE A 223 14.87 -9.58 5.65
N LYS A 224 14.65 -8.28 5.52
CA LYS A 224 15.03 -7.29 6.53
C LYS A 224 14.41 -7.60 7.89
N VAL A 225 13.10 -7.83 7.92
CA VAL A 225 12.37 -8.11 9.18
C VAL A 225 12.77 -9.46 9.76
N SER A 226 12.85 -10.52 8.94
CA SER A 226 13.20 -11.87 9.40
C SER A 226 14.62 -11.98 9.99
N THR A 227 15.52 -11.12 9.54
CA THR A 227 16.90 -11.07 10.06
C THR A 227 17.08 -10.02 11.17
N GLY A 228 16.04 -9.22 11.45
CA GLY A 228 16.17 -8.08 12.36
C GLY A 228 17.20 -7.04 11.87
N LEU A 229 17.46 -7.01 10.55
CA LEU A 229 18.42 -6.07 9.96
C LEU A 229 17.90 -4.64 10.10
N PHE A 230 18.69 -3.81 10.73
CA PHE A 230 18.41 -2.39 10.94
C PHE A 230 19.52 -1.56 10.30
N PHE A 231 19.16 -0.47 9.66
CA PHE A 231 20.06 0.60 9.28
C PHE A 231 19.37 1.95 9.37
N GLU A 232 20.16 2.91 9.74
CA GLU A 232 19.77 4.30 9.92
C GLU A 232 20.87 5.22 9.38
N SER A 233 20.44 6.39 8.91
CA SER A 233 21.33 7.45 8.47
C SER A 233 20.84 8.75 9.09
N LEU A 234 21.64 9.35 9.93
CA LEU A 234 21.32 10.58 10.65
C LEU A 234 22.29 11.69 10.24
N SER A 235 21.76 12.88 10.05
CA SER A 235 22.57 14.09 9.94
C SER A 235 23.19 14.44 11.30
N ASP A 236 24.38 15.02 11.30
CA ASP A 236 25.03 15.56 12.49
C ASP A 236 24.43 16.91 12.93
N ILE A 237 23.59 17.53 12.12
CA ILE A 237 22.89 18.78 12.39
C ILE A 237 21.38 18.63 12.19
N GLU A 238 20.59 19.35 13.00
CA GLU A 238 19.12 19.32 12.95
C GLU A 238 18.55 20.14 11.81
N ILE A 239 19.21 21.25 11.45
CA ILE A 239 18.77 22.21 10.43
C ILE A 239 19.94 22.53 9.52
N ALA A 240 19.74 22.43 8.22
CA ALA A 240 20.70 22.80 7.20
C ALA A 240 20.11 23.80 6.20
N ALA A 241 20.93 24.74 5.74
CA ALA A 241 20.59 25.62 4.62
C ALA A 241 21.19 25.08 3.31
N PRO A 242 20.65 25.46 2.14
CA PRO A 242 21.26 25.12 0.86
C PRO A 242 22.71 25.62 0.78
N GLY A 243 23.65 24.70 0.56
CA GLY A 243 25.08 24.97 0.51
C GLY A 243 25.86 24.56 1.77
N ASP A 244 25.18 24.18 2.84
CA ASP A 244 25.85 23.65 4.04
C ASP A 244 26.45 22.29 3.78
N ASN A 245 27.60 22.06 4.44
CA ASN A 245 28.20 20.74 4.52
C ASN A 245 27.62 19.99 5.73
N ILE A 246 27.05 18.83 5.48
CA ILE A 246 26.51 17.95 6.52
C ILE A 246 27.26 16.62 6.52
N LYS A 247 27.41 16.06 7.70
CA LYS A 247 27.94 14.71 7.86
C LYS A 247 26.79 13.75 8.10
N ILE A 248 26.84 12.59 7.45
CA ILE A 248 25.86 11.52 7.64
C ILE A 248 26.48 10.41 8.47
N ASN A 249 25.92 10.16 9.63
CA ASN A 249 26.26 9.03 10.47
C ASN A 249 25.41 7.82 10.05
N PHE A 250 26.03 6.86 9.38
CA PHE A 250 25.39 5.61 8.98
C PHE A 250 25.62 4.55 10.04
N GLU A 251 24.56 3.89 10.48
CA GLU A 251 24.60 2.73 11.37
C GLU A 251 23.90 1.53 10.71
N ALA A 252 24.46 0.33 10.93
CA ALA A 252 23.85 -0.92 10.56
C ALA A 252 24.04 -1.97 11.64
N ILE A 253 23.05 -2.82 11.87
CA ILE A 253 23.13 -3.95 12.78
C ILE A 253 22.37 -5.15 12.22
N ASN A 254 23.01 -6.32 12.20
CA ASN A 254 22.38 -7.60 11.96
C ASN A 254 22.02 -8.24 13.30
N ARG A 255 20.71 -8.54 13.52
CA ARG A 255 20.24 -9.13 14.79
C ARG A 255 19.90 -10.62 14.64
N SER A 256 20.54 -11.28 13.69
CA SER A 256 20.35 -12.72 13.42
C SER A 256 21.69 -13.44 13.23
N PRO A 257 21.72 -14.77 13.32
CA PRO A 257 22.90 -15.56 13.00
C PRO A 257 23.14 -15.70 11.48
N VAL A 258 22.32 -15.09 10.63
CA VAL A 258 22.51 -15.13 9.18
C VAL A 258 23.76 -14.33 8.79
N ASP A 259 24.59 -14.89 7.94
CA ASP A 259 25.76 -14.15 7.40
C ASP A 259 25.27 -13.08 6.42
N ILE A 260 25.42 -11.81 6.81
CA ILE A 260 25.04 -10.63 6.03
C ILE A 260 26.27 -9.77 5.79
N LYS A 261 26.54 -9.49 4.53
CA LYS A 261 27.64 -8.64 4.11
C LYS A 261 27.15 -7.29 3.59
N LEU A 262 27.58 -6.21 4.24
CA LEU A 262 27.41 -4.86 3.74
C LEU A 262 28.44 -4.60 2.63
N LYS A 263 27.98 -4.56 1.39
CA LYS A 263 28.88 -4.37 0.23
C LYS A 263 29.23 -2.91 0.01
N LYS A 264 28.22 -2.05 0.03
CA LYS A 264 28.38 -0.62 -0.23
C LYS A 264 27.25 0.20 0.41
N ILE A 265 27.52 1.47 0.63
CA ILE A 265 26.55 2.51 0.93
C ILE A 265 26.45 3.39 -0.31
N VAL A 266 25.23 3.73 -0.70
CA VAL A 266 24.94 4.66 -1.80
C VAL A 266 24.26 5.88 -1.21
N LEU A 267 24.91 7.04 -1.33
CA LEU A 267 24.38 8.31 -0.90
C LEU A 267 24.36 9.27 -2.09
N LEU A 268 23.16 9.65 -2.53
CA LEU A 268 22.96 10.39 -3.77
C LEU A 268 23.59 9.65 -4.96
N ASP A 269 24.62 10.23 -5.56
CA ASP A 269 25.41 9.69 -6.70
C ASP A 269 26.74 9.05 -6.25
N LYS A 270 27.09 9.13 -4.97
CA LYS A 270 28.33 8.57 -4.43
C LYS A 270 28.15 7.13 -3.98
N GLU A 271 29.05 6.24 -4.41
CA GLU A 271 29.15 4.86 -3.91
C GLU A 271 30.35 4.71 -2.98
N ILE A 272 30.12 4.21 -1.78
CA ILE A 272 31.17 3.95 -0.78
C ILE A 272 31.26 2.45 -0.57
N LEU A 273 32.35 1.85 -1.03
CA LEU A 273 32.60 0.42 -0.87
C LEU A 273 32.96 0.10 0.59
N ILE A 274 32.30 -0.88 1.17
CA ILE A 274 32.50 -1.33 2.57
C ILE A 274 33.04 -2.75 2.59
N ASN A 275 32.37 -3.70 1.93
CA ASN A 275 32.73 -5.12 1.85
C ASN A 275 32.96 -5.83 3.20
N GLN A 276 32.21 -5.46 4.23
CA GLN A 276 32.36 -5.99 5.60
C GLN A 276 31.15 -6.87 5.98
N SER A 277 31.40 -8.00 6.66
CA SER A 277 30.35 -8.81 7.29
C SER A 277 29.82 -8.10 8.53
N LEU A 278 28.48 -8.11 8.67
CA LEU A 278 27.80 -7.58 9.85
C LEU A 278 27.68 -8.69 10.90
N THR A 279 28.52 -8.61 11.91
CA THR A 279 28.52 -9.56 13.04
C THR A 279 27.17 -9.48 13.78
N ASN A 280 26.66 -10.65 14.20
CA ASN A 280 25.39 -10.71 14.94
C ASN A 280 25.41 -9.80 16.16
N ASN A 281 24.41 -8.94 16.25
CA ASN A 281 24.17 -8.00 17.34
C ASN A 281 25.33 -7.03 17.64
N GLN A 282 26.16 -6.71 16.63
CA GLN A 282 27.21 -5.70 16.72
C GLN A 282 26.93 -4.56 15.74
N PHE A 283 27.15 -3.32 16.19
CA PHE A 283 27.01 -2.15 15.35
C PHE A 283 28.17 -2.02 14.36
N PHE A 284 27.82 -1.81 13.11
CA PHE A 284 28.70 -1.18 12.13
C PHE A 284 28.37 0.31 12.07
N ARG A 285 29.39 1.17 12.14
CA ARG A 285 29.24 2.63 12.08
C ARG A 285 30.20 3.22 11.05
N LYS A 286 29.69 4.21 10.30
CA LYS A 286 30.48 4.94 9.30
C LYS A 286 29.97 6.38 9.20
N GLU A 287 30.92 7.34 9.44
CA GLU A 287 30.72 8.74 9.11
C GLU A 287 30.98 8.95 7.61
N ILE A 288 30.11 9.68 6.95
CA ILE A 288 30.14 10.02 5.53
C ILE A 288 30.08 11.54 5.43
N PRO A 289 31.13 12.20 4.90
CA PRO A 289 31.13 13.65 4.70
C PRO A 289 30.28 14.08 3.53
#